data_4c55c4d5c085493e13ec54542be550be
#
_entry.id   4c55c4d5c085493e13ec54542be550be
#
_cell.length_a   1.000
_cell.length_b   1.000
_cell.length_c   1.000
_cell.angle_alpha   90.00
_cell.angle_beta   90.00
_cell.angle_gamma   90.00
#
_symmetry.space_group_name_H-M   'P 1'
#
loop_
_entity.id
_entity.type
_entity.pdbx_description
1 polymer ?
#
loop_
_entity_poly.entity_id
_entity_poly.type
_entity_poly.pdbx_seq_one_letter_code
_entity_poly.pdbx_strand_id
1 'polypeptide(L)'
;MSDIRKRTTSDEGVALIKKFEGCVLKAYKAVATEKFWTIGFGHYGPDVHQGDIITMERATELLKLDLQNAESTVNKLGSWTQHEFDALVSFTYNCGQGNLAHLVNGRSNIEIADAMLLYVKAGGITLQGLVRRRKAERAHFLTPDEEMFTASKPPVGDTCEKPKRGRKPAVDKSVEGVEKSPKKRNTKKS
;
A
#
# COMPACT_ATOMS: atom_id res chain seq x y z
N MET A 1 12.93 -1.93 -30.85
CA MET A 1 13.15 -2.44 -29.49
C MET A 1 12.68 -1.34 -28.56
N SER A 2 11.52 -1.51 -27.92
CA SER A 2 11.01 -0.53 -26.96
C SER A 2 11.95 -0.51 -25.76
N ASP A 3 12.44 0.67 -25.45
CA ASP A 3 13.28 0.94 -24.27
C ASP A 3 12.44 0.63 -23.03
N ILE A 4 12.63 -0.54 -22.45
CA ILE A 4 11.94 -0.93 -21.21
C ILE A 4 12.56 -0.06 -20.11
N ARG A 5 11.87 1.03 -19.76
CA ARG A 5 12.26 1.88 -18.64
C ARG A 5 12.37 1.01 -17.39
N LYS A 6 13.59 0.83 -16.88
CA LYS A 6 13.81 0.21 -15.58
C LYS A 6 13.17 1.10 -14.51
N ARG A 7 12.19 0.57 -13.81
CA ARG A 7 11.56 1.25 -12.66
C ARG A 7 12.34 0.98 -11.38
N THR A 8 12.23 1.92 -10.47
CA THR A 8 12.62 1.78 -9.06
C THR A 8 11.38 1.98 -8.18
N THR A 9 11.42 1.44 -6.98
CA THR A 9 10.31 1.55 -6.02
C THR A 9 10.07 3.01 -5.66
N SER A 10 8.84 3.47 -5.79
CA SER A 10 8.44 4.84 -5.44
C SER A 10 8.43 5.03 -3.91
N ASP A 11 8.32 6.28 -3.45
CA ASP A 11 8.18 6.55 -2.02
C ASP A 11 6.87 5.96 -1.44
N GLU A 12 5.80 5.87 -2.24
CA GLU A 12 4.57 5.18 -1.86
C GLU A 12 4.78 3.66 -1.74
N GLY A 13 5.52 3.05 -2.67
CA GLY A 13 5.91 1.65 -2.60
C GLY A 13 6.78 1.35 -1.39
N VAL A 14 7.75 2.23 -1.08
CA VAL A 14 8.56 2.13 0.15
C VAL A 14 7.68 2.24 1.40
N ALA A 15 6.71 3.18 1.42
CA ALA A 15 5.77 3.33 2.53
C ALA A 15 4.87 2.10 2.70
N LEU A 16 4.41 1.51 1.59
CA LEU A 16 3.65 0.25 1.61
C LEU A 16 4.46 -0.88 2.28
N ILE A 17 5.73 -1.05 1.91
CA ILE A 17 6.60 -2.09 2.49
C ILE A 17 6.83 -1.82 3.98
N LYS A 18 7.23 -0.61 4.35
CA LYS A 18 7.49 -0.18 5.74
C LYS A 18 6.28 -0.45 6.67
N LYS A 19 5.07 -0.35 6.17
CA LYS A 19 3.84 -0.62 6.93
C LYS A 19 3.75 -2.05 7.44
N PHE A 20 4.39 -3.00 6.76
CA PHE A 20 4.30 -4.43 7.08
C PHE A 20 5.61 -5.01 7.62
N GLU A 21 6.72 -4.31 7.45
CA GLU A 21 7.99 -4.69 8.04
C GLU A 21 8.14 -3.96 9.38
N GLY A 22 8.54 -4.70 10.42
CA GLY A 22 8.93 -4.07 11.67
C GLY A 22 10.24 -3.28 11.49
N CYS A 23 10.42 -2.18 12.23
CA CYS A 23 11.67 -1.42 12.23
C CYS A 23 12.33 -1.48 13.59
N VAL A 24 13.58 -1.95 13.63
CA VAL A 24 14.39 -1.99 14.84
C VAL A 24 15.66 -1.18 14.61
N LEU A 25 15.77 -0.01 15.27
CA LEU A 25 16.87 0.93 15.06
C LEU A 25 18.19 0.54 15.75
N LYS A 26 18.17 -0.47 16.61
CA LYS A 26 19.36 -1.04 17.26
C LYS A 26 19.60 -2.43 16.73
N ALA A 27 20.86 -2.73 16.37
CA ALA A 27 21.25 -4.04 15.84
C ALA A 27 20.88 -5.17 16.82
N TYR A 28 20.29 -6.23 16.28
CA TYR A 28 19.86 -7.41 17.02
C TYR A 28 20.14 -8.70 16.24
N LYS A 29 20.08 -9.84 16.91
CA LYS A 29 20.02 -11.16 16.32
C LYS A 29 18.71 -11.82 16.68
N ALA A 30 17.96 -12.32 15.69
CA ALA A 30 16.71 -13.04 15.94
C ALA A 30 16.99 -14.39 16.64
N VAL A 31 18.10 -15.03 16.27
CA VAL A 31 18.64 -16.23 16.93
C VAL A 31 20.13 -16.04 17.19
N ALA A 32 20.60 -16.50 18.33
CA ALA A 32 22.02 -16.34 18.73
C ALA A 32 23.02 -16.95 17.72
N THR A 33 22.58 -17.94 16.95
CA THR A 33 23.41 -18.64 15.96
C THR A 33 23.54 -17.91 14.62
N GLU A 34 22.82 -16.80 14.40
CA GLU A 34 22.95 -16.03 13.16
C GLU A 34 24.37 -15.50 12.99
N LYS A 35 24.86 -15.58 11.74
CA LYS A 35 26.20 -15.13 11.39
C LYS A 35 26.35 -13.62 11.52
N PHE A 36 25.36 -12.87 11.02
CA PHE A 36 25.36 -11.41 11.00
C PHE A 36 24.28 -10.82 11.92
N TRP A 37 24.31 -9.54 12.10
CA TRP A 37 23.30 -8.77 12.83
C TRP A 37 22.23 -8.23 11.87
N THR A 38 21.06 -7.95 12.42
CA THR A 38 19.93 -7.36 11.70
C THR A 38 19.66 -5.97 12.25
N ILE A 39 19.29 -5.00 11.39
CA ILE A 39 18.94 -3.64 11.78
C ILE A 39 17.88 -3.06 10.84
N GLY A 40 17.22 -1.99 11.24
CA GLY A 40 16.25 -1.27 10.40
C GLY A 40 15.01 -2.10 10.07
N PHE A 41 14.67 -2.19 8.81
CA PHE A 41 13.53 -2.94 8.28
C PHE A 41 13.89 -4.39 7.89
N GLY A 42 14.84 -4.99 8.59
CA GLY A 42 15.28 -6.36 8.32
C GLY A 42 16.60 -6.45 7.54
N HIS A 43 17.33 -5.34 7.41
CA HIS A 43 18.65 -5.35 6.80
C HIS A 43 19.61 -6.27 7.57
N TYR A 44 20.11 -7.31 6.91
CA TYR A 44 20.97 -8.36 7.48
C TYR A 44 22.24 -8.48 6.66
N GLY A 45 23.38 -8.23 7.27
CA GLY A 45 24.64 -8.25 6.51
C GLY A 45 25.90 -8.15 7.36
N PRO A 46 27.06 -8.33 6.73
CA PRO A 46 28.36 -8.21 7.37
C PRO A 46 28.71 -6.77 7.77
N ASP A 47 27.98 -5.81 7.27
CA ASP A 47 28.09 -4.37 7.54
C ASP A 47 27.34 -3.93 8.79
N VAL A 48 26.56 -4.82 9.42
CA VAL A 48 25.84 -4.56 10.69
C VAL A 48 26.61 -5.22 11.84
N HIS A 49 26.94 -4.42 12.86
CA HIS A 49 27.72 -4.87 14.00
C HIS A 49 26.94 -4.78 15.32
N GLN A 50 27.41 -5.50 16.33
CA GLN A 50 26.85 -5.42 17.66
C GLN A 50 26.93 -3.99 18.22
N GLY A 51 25.79 -3.47 18.67
CA GLY A 51 25.72 -2.14 19.28
C GLY A 51 25.40 -1.01 18.31
N ASP A 52 25.34 -1.30 16.99
CA ASP A 52 24.96 -0.29 16.01
C ASP A 52 23.57 0.26 16.29
N ILE A 53 23.43 1.58 16.17
CA ILE A 53 22.19 2.31 16.29
C ILE A 53 22.10 3.25 15.09
N ILE A 54 20.97 3.21 14.36
CA ILE A 54 20.73 4.02 13.18
C ILE A 54 19.48 4.91 13.35
N THR A 55 19.35 5.92 12.49
CA THR A 55 18.14 6.74 12.39
C THR A 55 17.10 6.07 11.49
N MET A 56 15.86 6.57 11.49
CA MET A 56 14.79 6.10 10.62
C MET A 56 15.10 6.37 9.14
N GLU A 57 15.77 7.49 8.85
CA GLU A 57 16.24 7.85 7.51
C GLU A 57 17.24 6.81 7.02
N ARG A 58 18.25 6.46 7.85
CA ARG A 58 19.24 5.44 7.53
C ARG A 58 18.61 4.06 7.35
N ALA A 59 17.65 3.69 8.19
CA ALA A 59 16.89 2.45 8.01
C ALA A 59 16.14 2.42 6.68
N THR A 60 15.58 3.57 6.25
CA THR A 60 14.90 3.68 4.95
C THR A 60 15.86 3.57 3.77
N GLU A 61 17.07 4.14 3.88
CA GLU A 61 18.11 3.99 2.86
C GLU A 61 18.53 2.52 2.71
N LEU A 62 18.78 1.83 3.83
CA LEU A 62 19.12 0.41 3.82
C LEU A 62 18.00 -0.42 3.19
N LEU A 63 16.74 -0.15 3.51
CA LEU A 63 15.61 -0.81 2.86
C LEU A 63 15.65 -0.61 1.35
N LYS A 64 15.85 0.63 0.85
CA LYS A 64 15.96 0.90 -0.59
C LYS A 64 17.09 0.11 -1.26
N LEU A 65 18.22 -0.11 -0.57
CA LEU A 65 19.30 -0.97 -1.07
C LEU A 65 18.86 -2.44 -1.14
N ASP A 66 18.19 -2.94 -0.11
CA ASP A 66 17.72 -4.33 -0.04
C ASP A 66 16.64 -4.63 -1.11
N LEU A 67 15.87 -3.61 -1.52
CA LEU A 67 14.85 -3.75 -2.57
C LEU A 67 15.45 -3.94 -3.97
N GLN A 68 16.70 -3.57 -4.24
CA GLN A 68 17.31 -3.61 -5.58
C GLN A 68 17.23 -4.98 -6.25
N ASN A 69 17.37 -6.07 -5.49
CA ASN A 69 17.24 -7.42 -6.02
C ASN A 69 15.81 -7.74 -6.45
N ALA A 70 14.82 -7.33 -5.68
CA ALA A 70 13.41 -7.48 -6.01
C ALA A 70 13.06 -6.62 -7.23
N GLU A 71 13.50 -5.36 -7.27
CA GLU A 71 13.32 -4.44 -8.39
C GLU A 71 13.90 -5.01 -9.69
N SER A 72 15.15 -5.53 -9.63
CA SER A 72 15.79 -6.16 -10.78
C SER A 72 15.00 -7.36 -11.29
N THR A 73 14.39 -8.14 -10.39
CA THR A 73 13.60 -9.31 -10.77
C THR A 73 12.28 -8.90 -11.41
N VAL A 74 11.57 -7.92 -10.82
CA VAL A 74 10.30 -7.42 -11.37
C VAL A 74 10.51 -6.78 -12.75
N ASN A 75 11.57 -5.97 -12.92
CA ASN A 75 11.92 -5.34 -14.21
C ASN A 75 12.21 -6.36 -15.34
N LYS A 76 12.62 -7.57 -15.02
CA LYS A 76 12.89 -8.64 -16.02
C LYS A 76 11.61 -9.35 -16.48
N LEU A 77 10.52 -9.26 -15.73
CA LEU A 77 9.30 -10.02 -15.99
C LEU A 77 8.30 -9.29 -16.90
N GLY A 78 8.45 -7.99 -17.10
CA GLY A 78 7.57 -7.22 -17.97
C GLY A 78 7.63 -5.73 -17.77
N SER A 79 6.72 -5.04 -18.44
CA SER A 79 6.49 -3.61 -18.26
C SER A 79 5.27 -3.41 -17.37
N TRP A 80 5.45 -2.64 -16.31
CA TRP A 80 4.46 -2.42 -15.26
C TRP A 80 4.20 -0.92 -15.12
N THR A 81 3.00 -0.53 -14.69
CA THR A 81 2.75 0.82 -14.16
C THR A 81 3.54 1.01 -12.86
N GLN A 82 3.62 2.24 -12.31
CA GLN A 82 4.38 2.44 -11.07
C GLN A 82 3.74 1.69 -9.89
N HIS A 83 2.42 1.76 -9.77
CA HIS A 83 1.71 1.06 -8.69
C HIS A 83 1.78 -0.47 -8.82
N GLU A 84 1.70 -1.01 -10.04
CA GLU A 84 1.91 -2.44 -10.28
C GLU A 84 3.32 -2.86 -9.88
N PHE A 85 4.33 -2.09 -10.30
CA PHE A 85 5.74 -2.34 -9.98
C PHE A 85 5.97 -2.37 -8.46
N ASP A 86 5.53 -1.34 -7.75
CA ASP A 86 5.68 -1.21 -6.30
C ASP A 86 5.05 -2.37 -5.54
N ALA A 87 3.84 -2.76 -5.94
CA ALA A 87 3.15 -3.90 -5.33
C ALA A 87 3.89 -5.23 -5.59
N LEU A 88 4.40 -5.44 -6.81
CA LEU A 88 5.19 -6.63 -7.14
C LEU A 88 6.53 -6.66 -6.41
N VAL A 89 7.19 -5.51 -6.22
CA VAL A 89 8.41 -5.41 -5.40
C VAL A 89 8.10 -5.75 -3.95
N SER A 90 7.02 -5.19 -3.36
CA SER A 90 6.58 -5.55 -2.00
C SER A 90 6.30 -7.04 -1.86
N PHE A 91 5.59 -7.62 -2.81
CA PHE A 91 5.31 -9.05 -2.84
C PHE A 91 6.62 -9.87 -2.92
N THR A 92 7.52 -9.49 -3.81
CA THR A 92 8.81 -10.20 -4.02
C THR A 92 9.70 -10.14 -2.80
N TYR A 93 9.77 -8.98 -2.15
CA TYR A 93 10.53 -8.79 -0.91
C TYR A 93 10.06 -9.73 0.21
N ASN A 94 8.75 -9.96 0.31
CA ASN A 94 8.17 -10.82 1.34
C ASN A 94 8.12 -12.31 0.94
N CYS A 95 7.78 -12.62 -0.31
CA CYS A 95 7.52 -14.00 -0.76
C CYS A 95 8.69 -14.63 -1.54
N GLY A 96 9.65 -13.82 -1.98
CA GLY A 96 10.79 -14.26 -2.78
C GLY A 96 10.50 -14.37 -4.28
N GLN A 97 11.58 -14.42 -5.07
CA GLN A 97 11.55 -14.39 -6.54
C GLN A 97 10.84 -15.59 -7.16
N GLY A 98 10.97 -16.78 -6.56
CA GLY A 98 10.29 -17.99 -7.06
C GLY A 98 8.77 -17.84 -7.01
N ASN A 99 8.23 -17.31 -5.92
CA ASN A 99 6.79 -17.05 -5.80
C ASN A 99 6.31 -15.94 -6.75
N LEU A 100 7.14 -14.92 -7.01
CA LEU A 100 6.82 -13.90 -8.00
C LEU A 100 6.69 -14.52 -9.41
N ALA A 101 7.62 -15.38 -9.82
CA ALA A 101 7.56 -16.05 -11.12
C ALA A 101 6.27 -16.85 -11.27
N HIS A 102 5.87 -17.58 -10.23
CA HIS A 102 4.57 -18.30 -10.22
C HIS A 102 3.36 -17.36 -10.22
N LEU A 103 3.47 -16.21 -9.55
CA LEU A 103 2.40 -15.24 -9.48
C LEU A 103 2.08 -14.64 -10.86
N VAL A 104 3.11 -14.26 -11.65
CA VAL A 104 2.91 -13.55 -12.92
C VAL A 104 2.77 -14.48 -14.13
N ASN A 105 3.11 -15.74 -14.02
CA ASN A 105 3.18 -16.67 -15.15
C ASN A 105 1.81 -16.87 -15.83
N GLY A 106 1.69 -16.37 -17.07
CA GLY A 106 0.53 -16.54 -17.92
C GLY A 106 -0.76 -15.84 -17.45
N ARG A 107 -0.66 -14.92 -16.51
CA ARG A 107 -1.81 -14.18 -15.96
C ARG A 107 -1.90 -12.75 -16.49
N SER A 108 -3.12 -12.29 -16.66
CA SER A 108 -3.43 -10.85 -16.83
C SER A 108 -3.22 -10.09 -15.50
N ASN A 109 -3.14 -8.75 -15.58
CA ASN A 109 -2.94 -7.92 -14.38
C ASN A 109 -4.03 -8.13 -13.32
N ILE A 110 -5.28 -8.31 -13.72
CA ILE A 110 -6.39 -8.60 -12.79
C ILE A 110 -6.18 -9.95 -12.10
N GLU A 111 -5.80 -10.98 -12.86
CA GLU A 111 -5.55 -12.32 -12.31
C GLU A 111 -4.31 -12.33 -11.39
N ILE A 112 -3.28 -11.54 -11.69
CA ILE A 112 -2.12 -11.34 -10.81
C ILE A 112 -2.58 -10.74 -9.49
N ALA A 113 -3.35 -9.65 -9.53
CA ALA A 113 -3.87 -8.98 -8.36
C ALA A 113 -4.70 -9.92 -7.46
N ASP A 114 -5.57 -10.72 -8.06
CA ASP A 114 -6.39 -11.68 -7.33
C ASP A 114 -5.58 -12.86 -6.79
N ALA A 115 -4.61 -13.35 -7.55
CA ALA A 115 -3.72 -14.42 -7.12
C ALA A 115 -2.82 -14.04 -5.95
N MET A 116 -2.46 -12.75 -5.79
CA MET A 116 -1.73 -12.28 -4.59
C MET A 116 -2.42 -12.72 -3.30
N LEU A 117 -3.76 -12.67 -3.25
CA LEU A 117 -4.54 -13.01 -2.06
C LEU A 117 -4.38 -14.47 -1.58
N LEU A 118 -3.81 -15.34 -2.39
CA LEU A 118 -3.56 -16.74 -2.05
C LEU A 118 -2.28 -16.91 -1.19
N TYR A 119 -1.39 -15.94 -1.16
CA TYR A 119 -0.09 -16.01 -0.47
C TYR A 119 -0.17 -15.52 0.99
N VAL A 120 -1.03 -16.15 1.76
CA VAL A 120 -1.38 -15.76 3.14
C VAL A 120 -0.97 -16.78 4.20
N LYS A 121 -0.24 -17.86 3.79
CA LYS A 121 0.15 -18.94 4.70
C LYS A 121 1.66 -18.91 4.97
N ALA A 122 2.03 -19.22 6.22
CA ALA A 122 3.39 -19.59 6.59
C ALA A 122 3.32 -20.83 7.47
N GLY A 123 4.17 -21.84 7.21
CA GLY A 123 4.11 -23.13 7.87
C GLY A 123 2.73 -23.83 7.75
N GLY A 124 2.02 -23.62 6.64
CA GLY A 124 0.67 -24.19 6.40
C GLY A 124 -0.47 -23.42 7.09
N ILE A 125 -0.18 -22.46 7.95
CA ILE A 125 -1.17 -21.70 8.74
C ILE A 125 -1.43 -20.35 8.10
N THR A 126 -2.70 -19.95 7.98
CA THR A 126 -3.08 -18.61 7.51
C THR A 126 -2.78 -17.57 8.59
N LEU A 127 -1.95 -16.56 8.24
CA LEU A 127 -1.58 -15.47 9.12
C LEU A 127 -2.36 -14.19 8.77
N GLN A 128 -3.05 -13.62 9.74
CA GLN A 128 -3.84 -12.39 9.54
C GLN A 128 -2.99 -11.18 9.11
N GLY A 129 -1.72 -11.13 9.50
CA GLY A 129 -0.74 -10.14 9.02
C GLY A 129 -0.55 -10.24 7.50
N LEU A 130 -0.36 -11.46 6.99
CA LEU A 130 -0.21 -11.69 5.55
C LEU A 130 -1.50 -11.41 4.79
N VAL A 131 -2.67 -11.72 5.36
CA VAL A 131 -3.98 -11.37 4.75
C VAL A 131 -4.09 -9.86 4.57
N ARG A 132 -3.75 -9.07 5.61
CA ARG A 132 -3.76 -7.59 5.51
C ARG A 132 -2.76 -7.09 4.49
N ARG A 133 -1.54 -7.66 4.46
CA ARG A 133 -0.49 -7.29 3.51
C ARG A 133 -0.92 -7.54 2.06
N ARG A 134 -1.38 -8.74 1.74
CA ARG A 134 -1.85 -9.09 0.37
C ARG A 134 -3.00 -8.21 -0.09
N LYS A 135 -3.95 -7.88 0.80
CA LYS A 135 -5.03 -6.95 0.48
C LYS A 135 -4.52 -5.54 0.14
N ALA A 136 -3.53 -5.04 0.89
CA ALA A 136 -2.94 -3.73 0.63
C ALA A 136 -2.12 -3.72 -0.66
N GLU A 137 -1.31 -4.75 -0.91
CA GLU A 137 -0.55 -4.90 -2.16
C GLU A 137 -1.48 -4.99 -3.37
N ARG A 138 -2.55 -5.79 -3.28
CA ARG A 138 -3.57 -5.87 -4.34
C ARG A 138 -4.25 -4.52 -4.60
N ALA A 139 -4.62 -3.80 -3.56
CA ALA A 139 -5.24 -2.48 -3.71
C ALA A 139 -4.29 -1.50 -4.39
N HIS A 140 -3.02 -1.48 -3.98
CA HIS A 140 -1.99 -0.66 -4.59
C HIS A 140 -1.75 -1.04 -6.06
N PHE A 141 -1.66 -2.32 -6.38
CA PHE A 141 -1.50 -2.85 -7.74
C PHE A 141 -2.61 -2.38 -8.69
N LEU A 142 -3.84 -2.30 -8.21
CA LEU A 142 -5.01 -1.91 -8.99
C LEU A 142 -5.25 -0.40 -9.03
N THR A 143 -4.41 0.41 -8.38
CA THR A 143 -4.51 1.87 -8.43
C THR A 143 -4.06 2.35 -9.83
N PRO A 144 -4.89 3.08 -10.57
CA PRO A 144 -4.48 3.65 -11.86
C PRO A 144 -3.38 4.70 -11.67
N ASP A 145 -2.39 4.72 -12.56
CA ASP A 145 -1.43 5.82 -12.59
C ASP A 145 -2.13 7.09 -13.10
N GLU A 146 -1.86 8.25 -12.48
CA GLU A 146 -2.47 9.54 -12.85
C GLU A 146 -2.21 9.93 -14.31
N GLU A 147 -1.13 9.45 -14.93
CA GLU A 147 -0.81 9.69 -16.34
C GLU A 147 -1.87 9.12 -17.31
N MET A 148 -2.62 8.10 -16.91
CA MET A 148 -3.70 7.55 -17.74
C MET A 148 -4.96 8.45 -17.74
N PHE A 149 -5.13 9.31 -16.73
CA PHE A 149 -6.27 10.23 -16.66
C PHE A 149 -6.07 11.51 -17.46
N THR A 150 -4.83 11.92 -17.75
CA THR A 150 -4.55 13.14 -18.53
C THR A 150 -4.75 12.95 -20.03
N ALA A 151 -4.70 11.71 -20.52
CA ALA A 151 -4.89 11.41 -21.97
C ALA A 151 -6.36 11.38 -22.40
N SER A 152 -7.33 11.41 -21.49
CA SER A 152 -8.77 11.33 -21.78
C SER A 152 -9.59 12.53 -21.33
N LYS A 153 -8.95 13.70 -21.10
CA LYS A 153 -9.69 14.93 -20.81
C LYS A 153 -10.23 15.49 -22.14
N PRO A 154 -11.55 15.50 -22.39
CA PRO A 154 -12.09 16.19 -23.54
C PRO A 154 -11.79 17.69 -23.43
N PRO A 155 -11.61 18.43 -24.54
CA PRO A 155 -11.35 19.85 -24.50
C PRO A 155 -12.50 20.55 -23.77
N VAL A 156 -12.16 21.27 -22.72
CA VAL A 156 -13.12 22.11 -22.00
C VAL A 156 -13.48 23.25 -22.92
N GLY A 157 -14.67 23.17 -23.53
CA GLY A 157 -15.25 24.26 -24.26
C GLY A 157 -15.62 25.39 -23.30
N ASP A 158 -14.98 26.55 -23.48
CA ASP A 158 -15.34 27.81 -22.86
C ASP A 158 -16.78 28.19 -23.29
N THR A 159 -17.76 27.96 -22.41
CA THR A 159 -19.00 28.70 -22.40
C THR A 159 -19.49 28.88 -20.97
N CYS A 160 -18.99 29.95 -20.36
CA CYS A 160 -19.49 30.46 -19.10
C CYS A 160 -20.77 31.28 -19.35
N GLU A 161 -21.94 30.64 -19.39
CA GLU A 161 -23.21 31.35 -19.22
C GLU A 161 -23.56 31.41 -17.74
N LYS A 162 -23.59 32.66 -17.21
CA LYS A 162 -24.03 32.97 -15.86
C LYS A 162 -25.52 32.67 -15.69
N PRO A 163 -25.97 31.92 -14.68
CA PRO A 163 -27.39 31.76 -14.41
C PRO A 163 -27.97 33.06 -13.85
N LYS A 164 -29.07 33.52 -14.47
CA LYS A 164 -29.89 34.67 -14.05
C LYS A 164 -30.49 34.39 -12.67
N ARG A 165 -30.38 35.38 -11.78
CA ARG A 165 -31.00 35.40 -10.45
C ARG A 165 -32.54 35.29 -10.57
N GLY A 166 -33.12 34.17 -10.18
CA GLY A 166 -34.51 33.95 -10.00
C GLY A 166 -34.95 34.44 -8.58
N ARG A 167 -36.06 35.14 -8.53
CA ARG A 167 -36.73 35.75 -7.37
C ARG A 167 -37.05 34.71 -6.30
N LYS A 168 -36.88 35.12 -5.02
CA LYS A 168 -37.38 34.41 -3.83
C LYS A 168 -38.91 34.39 -3.83
N PRO A 169 -39.59 33.29 -3.48
CA PRO A 169 -40.98 33.32 -3.01
C PRO A 169 -41.02 33.62 -1.51
N ALA A 170 -42.14 34.29 -1.13
CA ALA A 170 -42.41 34.81 0.20
C ALA A 170 -42.68 33.73 1.24
N VAL A 171 -42.32 34.06 2.48
CA VAL A 171 -42.55 33.28 3.70
C VAL A 171 -44.05 33.41 4.05
N ASP A 172 -44.75 32.28 4.20
CA ASP A 172 -46.05 32.23 4.90
C ASP A 172 -45.80 31.69 6.32
N LYS A 173 -46.24 32.49 7.29
CA LYS A 173 -46.26 32.20 8.72
C LYS A 173 -47.69 31.81 9.11
N SER A 174 -47.84 30.60 9.62
CA SER A 174 -48.88 30.13 10.55
C SER A 174 -48.76 28.61 10.64
N VAL A 175 -48.76 27.95 11.74
CA VAL A 175 -49.50 27.94 12.97
C VAL A 175 -48.73 27.09 14.01
N GLU A 176 -48.87 27.51 15.26
CA GLU A 176 -48.47 26.90 16.52
C GLU A 176 -49.08 25.52 16.81
N GLY A 177 -48.45 24.80 17.74
CA GLY A 177 -49.05 23.69 18.50
C GLY A 177 -48.00 22.70 19.00
N VAL A 178 -47.37 22.96 20.11
CA VAL A 178 -47.49 22.40 21.47
C VAL A 178 -47.78 20.89 21.50
N GLU A 179 -46.82 20.10 21.99
CA GLU A 179 -47.02 19.33 23.22
C GLU A 179 -45.74 18.66 23.72
N LYS A 180 -45.60 18.69 25.04
CA LYS A 180 -44.45 18.20 25.83
C LYS A 180 -44.69 16.79 26.37
N SER A 181 -43.61 16.00 26.43
CA SER A 181 -43.23 15.11 27.54
C SER A 181 -43.93 13.74 27.70
N PRO A 182 -43.42 12.75 28.48
CA PRO A 182 -42.35 12.85 29.45
C PRO A 182 -41.31 11.67 29.50
N LYS A 183 -40.25 11.90 30.28
CA LYS A 183 -39.28 10.95 30.80
C LYS A 183 -39.87 9.83 31.67
N LYS A 184 -39.30 8.61 31.60
CA LYS A 184 -39.21 7.66 32.74
C LYS A 184 -37.85 6.96 32.57
N ARG A 185 -36.96 7.12 33.39
CA ARG A 185 -36.46 6.78 34.73
C ARG A 185 -36.54 5.28 35.06
N ASN A 186 -35.33 4.69 35.08
CA ASN A 186 -34.76 3.90 36.18
C ASN A 186 -35.46 2.61 36.63
N THR A 187 -34.74 1.47 36.65
CA THR A 187 -34.29 0.88 37.93
C THR A 187 -33.41 -0.34 37.72
N LYS A 188 -32.35 -0.38 38.50
CA LYS A 188 -31.47 -1.42 38.97
C LYS A 188 -32.20 -2.64 39.58
N LYS A 189 -31.46 -3.77 39.55
CA LYS A 189 -31.33 -4.95 40.47
C LYS A 189 -31.58 -6.23 39.68
N SER A 190 -30.83 -7.25 39.82
CA SER A 190 -29.91 -7.81 40.81
C SER A 190 -28.87 -8.65 40.06
#